data_36c1b280965ab3fa4bf12739196feb59
#
_entry.id   36c1b280965ab3fa4bf12739196feb59
#
_cell.length_a   1.000
_cell.length_b   1.000
_cell.length_c   1.000
_cell.angle_alpha   90.00
_cell.angle_beta   90.00
_cell.angle_gamma   90.00
#
_symmetry.space_group_name_H-M   'P 1'
#
loop_
_entity.id
_entity.type
_entity.pdbx_description
1 polymer ?
#
loop_
_entity_poly.entity_id
_entity_poly.type
_entity_poly.pdbx_seq_one_letter_code
_entity_poly.pdbx_strand_id
1 'polypeptide(L)'
;MDAAVTSLHVKRESTAAVADSSIIFEHVDKSFRSRRGDVHALSDIDFSVPNGDFVSLVGPSGCGKSTLLRMVAGLEMPTSGRLLLDGEPIRAPASGTGLVFQRDVLFDWRTVIENVLLPFEMRGASPKPHEERARALLASYGLDGFQDRYPWELSGGMRQRVAICRAVIDHPRLLLMDEPFAALDAFTRDDLNLALQQLWLEHRATAVFVTHSIQEAVFLGNRVVVMGRGPGRVIEIIDIDLPRPRPLSVRELPQFTALCSRIREVFERLGLMQSKA
;
A
#
# COMPACT_ATOMS: atom_id res chain seq x y z
N MET A 1 -12.25 6.23 -37.92
CA MET A 1 -10.96 6.91 -37.69
C MET A 1 -10.35 6.21 -36.49
N ASP A 2 -9.55 5.18 -36.80
CA ASP A 2 -8.84 4.37 -35.81
C ASP A 2 -7.71 5.19 -35.16
N ALA A 3 -7.87 5.50 -33.87
CA ALA A 3 -6.78 6.06 -33.09
C ALA A 3 -5.84 4.91 -32.69
N ALA A 4 -4.67 4.89 -33.28
CA ALA A 4 -3.59 3.97 -33.00
C ALA A 4 -3.27 4.00 -31.48
N VAL A 5 -3.65 2.94 -30.78
CA VAL A 5 -3.16 2.66 -29.44
C VAL A 5 -1.70 2.23 -29.60
N THR A 6 -0.79 3.20 -29.44
CA THR A 6 0.64 2.93 -29.38
C THR A 6 0.89 2.01 -28.18
N SER A 7 1.29 0.79 -28.45
CA SER A 7 1.65 -0.22 -27.45
C SER A 7 2.81 0.34 -26.60
N LEU A 8 2.48 0.81 -25.41
CA LEU A 8 3.47 1.19 -24.39
C LEU A 8 4.10 -0.11 -23.89
N HIS A 9 5.36 -0.34 -24.23
CA HIS A 9 6.13 -1.49 -23.77
C HIS A 9 6.42 -1.30 -22.26
N VAL A 10 5.68 -2.01 -21.41
CA VAL A 10 6.11 -2.25 -20.04
C VAL A 10 7.42 -3.02 -20.12
N LYS A 11 8.48 -2.48 -19.53
CA LYS A 11 9.79 -3.15 -19.50
C LYS A 11 9.62 -4.46 -18.73
N ARG A 12 9.67 -5.60 -19.40
CA ARG A 12 9.58 -6.91 -18.75
C ARG A 12 10.71 -7.05 -17.74
N GLU A 13 10.38 -7.43 -16.52
CA GLU A 13 11.37 -7.72 -15.48
C GLU A 13 12.23 -8.91 -15.91
N SER A 14 13.52 -8.90 -15.49
CA SER A 14 14.42 -10.01 -15.78
C SER A 14 14.00 -11.25 -15.00
N THR A 15 14.20 -12.44 -15.55
CA THR A 15 13.85 -13.73 -14.90
C THR A 15 14.51 -13.89 -13.50
N ALA A 16 15.68 -13.29 -13.28
CA ALA A 16 16.37 -13.29 -12.00
C ALA A 16 15.68 -12.41 -10.95
N ALA A 17 15.11 -11.27 -11.35
CA ALA A 17 14.36 -10.40 -10.44
C ALA A 17 13.03 -11.03 -9.99
N VAL A 18 12.42 -11.87 -10.83
CA VAL A 18 11.19 -12.61 -10.50
C VAL A 18 11.47 -13.71 -9.48
N ALA A 19 12.64 -14.36 -9.53
CA ALA A 19 12.99 -15.47 -8.62
C ALA A 19 13.16 -15.04 -7.15
N ASP A 20 13.48 -13.77 -6.88
CA ASP A 20 13.64 -13.22 -5.50
C ASP A 20 12.44 -12.32 -5.11
N SER A 21 11.31 -12.50 -5.75
CA SER A 21 10.12 -11.68 -5.53
C SER A 21 9.19 -12.32 -4.51
N SER A 22 8.72 -11.51 -3.54
CA SER A 22 7.73 -11.93 -2.55
C SER A 22 6.34 -12.04 -3.16
N ILE A 23 5.95 -11.14 -4.07
CA ILE A 23 4.63 -11.17 -4.73
C ILE A 23 4.85 -11.20 -6.24
N ILE A 24 4.16 -12.12 -6.93
CA ILE A 24 4.23 -12.25 -8.39
C ILE A 24 2.81 -12.25 -8.96
N PHE A 25 2.54 -11.32 -9.86
CA PHE A 25 1.33 -11.27 -10.67
C PHE A 25 1.67 -11.78 -12.07
N GLU A 26 1.00 -12.84 -12.51
CA GLU A 26 1.18 -13.43 -13.84
C GLU A 26 -0.14 -13.34 -14.62
N HIS A 27 -0.24 -12.33 -15.49
CA HIS A 27 -1.40 -12.08 -16.34
C HIS A 27 -2.73 -12.11 -15.58
N VAL A 28 -2.78 -11.42 -14.44
CA VAL A 28 -3.93 -11.44 -13.53
C VAL A 28 -5.06 -10.55 -14.05
N ASP A 29 -6.25 -11.15 -14.20
CA ASP A 29 -7.50 -10.43 -14.47
C ASP A 29 -8.45 -10.51 -13.27
N LYS A 30 -9.29 -9.49 -13.12
CA LYS A 30 -10.38 -9.49 -12.15
C LYS A 30 -11.64 -8.90 -12.74
N SER A 31 -12.71 -9.70 -12.75
CA SER A 31 -14.07 -9.27 -13.06
C SER A 31 -15.00 -9.55 -11.88
N PHE A 32 -15.89 -8.61 -11.62
CA PHE A 32 -16.97 -8.75 -10.64
C PHE A 32 -18.28 -8.94 -11.37
N ARG A 33 -18.99 -10.01 -11.04
CA ARG A 33 -20.35 -10.26 -11.55
C ARG A 33 -21.37 -9.43 -10.78
N SER A 34 -22.22 -8.73 -11.49
CA SER A 34 -23.34 -8.01 -10.89
C SER A 34 -24.63 -8.21 -11.68
N ARG A 35 -25.77 -7.92 -11.04
CA ARG A 35 -27.08 -7.97 -11.71
C ARG A 35 -27.22 -6.96 -12.87
N ARG A 36 -26.36 -5.95 -12.92
CA ARG A 36 -26.35 -4.90 -13.95
C ARG A 36 -25.31 -5.13 -15.06
N GLY A 37 -24.66 -6.29 -15.06
CA GLY A 37 -23.57 -6.67 -15.95
C GLY A 37 -22.25 -6.86 -15.23
N ASP A 38 -21.31 -7.50 -15.89
CA ASP A 38 -19.97 -7.74 -15.34
C ASP A 38 -19.13 -6.47 -15.39
N VAL A 39 -18.39 -6.21 -14.31
CA VAL A 39 -17.44 -5.10 -14.20
C VAL A 39 -16.03 -5.67 -14.28
N HIS A 40 -15.34 -5.41 -15.38
CA HIS A 40 -13.94 -5.79 -15.54
C HIS A 40 -13.07 -4.76 -14.80
N ALA A 41 -12.60 -5.13 -13.61
CA ALA A 41 -11.91 -4.23 -12.70
C ALA A 41 -10.41 -4.15 -13.02
N LEU A 42 -9.77 -5.27 -13.32
CA LEU A 42 -8.33 -5.37 -13.64
C LEU A 42 -8.13 -6.24 -14.88
N SER A 43 -7.17 -5.88 -15.71
CA SER A 43 -6.83 -6.59 -16.95
C SER A 43 -5.34 -6.70 -17.13
N ASP A 44 -4.86 -7.94 -17.31
CA ASP A 44 -3.48 -8.27 -17.65
C ASP A 44 -2.47 -7.60 -16.71
N ILE A 45 -2.67 -7.80 -15.41
CA ILE A 45 -1.72 -7.35 -14.39
C ILE A 45 -0.55 -8.33 -14.37
N ASP A 46 0.63 -7.86 -14.79
CA ASP A 46 1.85 -8.66 -14.95
C ASP A 46 3.05 -7.87 -14.41
N PHE A 47 3.45 -8.13 -13.17
CA PHE A 47 4.64 -7.55 -12.52
C PHE A 47 4.96 -8.30 -11.22
N SER A 48 6.14 -8.00 -10.64
CA SER A 48 6.53 -8.56 -9.37
C SER A 48 6.90 -7.49 -8.33
N VAL A 49 6.79 -7.87 -7.05
CA VAL A 49 7.24 -7.09 -5.90
C VAL A 49 8.42 -7.83 -5.28
N PRO A 50 9.63 -7.29 -5.35
CA PRO A 50 10.81 -7.90 -4.73
C PRO A 50 10.66 -8.04 -3.22
N ASN A 51 11.29 -9.07 -2.67
CA ASN A 51 11.29 -9.29 -1.24
C ASN A 51 11.95 -8.13 -0.49
N GLY A 52 11.28 -7.63 0.55
CA GLY A 52 11.75 -6.50 1.35
C GLY A 52 11.63 -5.13 0.65
N ASP A 53 11.04 -5.04 -0.55
CA ASP A 53 10.81 -3.75 -1.21
C ASP A 53 9.54 -3.06 -0.71
N PHE A 54 9.57 -1.73 -0.80
CA PHE A 54 8.40 -0.87 -0.60
C PHE A 54 7.86 -0.43 -1.96
N VAL A 55 6.77 -1.04 -2.41
CA VAL A 55 6.16 -0.74 -3.71
C VAL A 55 4.90 0.10 -3.53
N SER A 56 4.88 1.28 -4.15
CA SER A 56 3.75 2.19 -4.13
C SER A 56 2.89 2.03 -5.39
N LEU A 57 1.58 1.89 -5.23
CA LEU A 57 0.60 1.85 -6.32
C LEU A 57 -0.08 3.21 -6.44
N VAL A 58 0.06 3.87 -7.58
CA VAL A 58 -0.61 5.15 -7.85
C VAL A 58 -1.50 5.06 -9.07
N GLY A 59 -2.59 5.81 -9.06
CA GLY A 59 -3.53 5.84 -10.18
C GLY A 59 -4.83 6.52 -9.81
N PRO A 60 -5.68 6.81 -10.78
CA PRO A 60 -6.96 7.49 -10.53
C PRO A 60 -7.90 6.63 -9.68
N SER A 61 -8.91 7.29 -9.08
CA SER A 61 -9.93 6.56 -8.31
C SER A 61 -10.67 5.57 -9.20
N GLY A 62 -10.91 4.36 -8.68
CA GLY A 62 -11.62 3.30 -9.40
C GLY A 62 -10.75 2.53 -10.43
N CYS A 63 -9.43 2.74 -10.51
CA CYS A 63 -8.57 1.93 -11.40
C CYS A 63 -8.18 0.57 -10.84
N GLY A 64 -8.73 0.13 -9.72
CA GLY A 64 -8.52 -1.24 -9.20
C GLY A 64 -7.39 -1.41 -8.18
N LYS A 65 -6.72 -0.35 -7.69
CA LYS A 65 -5.62 -0.45 -6.69
C LYS A 65 -6.03 -1.23 -5.44
N SER A 66 -7.15 -0.86 -4.83
CA SER A 66 -7.67 -1.56 -3.64
C SER A 66 -8.10 -3.00 -3.95
N THR A 67 -8.58 -3.28 -5.17
CA THR A 67 -8.87 -4.64 -5.62
C THR A 67 -7.60 -5.48 -5.69
N LEU A 68 -6.54 -4.92 -6.28
CA LEU A 68 -5.23 -5.55 -6.37
C LEU A 68 -4.67 -5.84 -4.96
N LEU A 69 -4.74 -4.87 -4.07
CA LEU A 69 -4.27 -5.02 -2.68
C LEU A 69 -5.08 -6.09 -1.93
N ARG A 70 -6.42 -6.14 -2.12
CA ARG A 70 -7.26 -7.19 -1.52
C ARG A 70 -6.96 -8.58 -2.05
N MET A 71 -6.56 -8.71 -3.33
CA MET A 71 -6.13 -9.99 -3.87
C MET A 71 -4.81 -10.45 -3.23
N VAL A 72 -3.84 -9.55 -3.04
CA VAL A 72 -2.60 -9.86 -2.31
C VAL A 72 -2.88 -10.23 -0.85
N ALA A 73 -3.87 -9.60 -0.22
CA ALA A 73 -4.32 -9.95 1.12
C ALA A 73 -5.05 -11.30 1.21
N GLY A 74 -5.34 -11.96 0.07
CA GLY A 74 -6.12 -13.20 0.03
C GLY A 74 -7.60 -13.01 0.36
N LEU A 75 -8.12 -11.77 0.30
CA LEU A 75 -9.53 -11.43 0.54
C LEU A 75 -10.37 -11.48 -0.74
N GLU A 76 -9.72 -11.44 -1.90
CA GLU A 76 -10.31 -11.56 -3.22
C GLU A 76 -9.44 -12.49 -4.07
N MET A 77 -10.07 -13.27 -4.96
CA MET A 77 -9.34 -14.13 -5.86
C MET A 77 -9.33 -13.55 -7.29
N PRO A 78 -8.27 -13.75 -8.07
CA PRO A 78 -8.27 -13.41 -9.49
C PRO A 78 -9.33 -14.21 -10.26
N THR A 79 -9.84 -13.65 -11.35
CA THR A 79 -10.75 -14.35 -12.25
C THR A 79 -9.98 -15.25 -13.22
N SER A 80 -8.78 -14.79 -13.63
CA SER A 80 -7.81 -15.56 -14.43
C SER A 80 -6.38 -15.09 -14.11
N GLY A 81 -5.39 -15.81 -14.62
CA GLY A 81 -4.00 -15.60 -14.29
C GLY A 81 -3.60 -16.23 -12.94
N ARG A 82 -2.41 -15.91 -12.45
CA ARG A 82 -1.88 -16.44 -11.19
C ARG A 82 -1.34 -15.32 -10.32
N LEU A 83 -1.63 -15.41 -9.02
CA LEU A 83 -1.06 -14.52 -8.00
C LEU A 83 -0.37 -15.36 -6.95
N LEU A 84 0.93 -15.14 -6.79
CA LEU A 84 1.78 -15.91 -5.90
C LEU A 84 2.30 -15.01 -4.77
N LEU A 85 2.45 -15.59 -3.57
CA LEU A 85 3.16 -15.02 -2.44
C LEU A 85 4.25 -16.01 -2.02
N ASP A 86 5.51 -15.57 -2.03
CA ASP A 86 6.68 -16.41 -1.75
C ASP A 86 6.70 -17.72 -2.59
N GLY A 87 6.30 -17.61 -3.86
CA GLY A 87 6.22 -18.73 -4.81
C GLY A 87 4.96 -19.60 -4.71
N GLU A 88 4.13 -19.41 -3.69
CA GLU A 88 2.91 -20.19 -3.48
C GLU A 88 1.65 -19.43 -3.90
N PRO A 89 0.68 -20.08 -4.56
CA PRO A 89 -0.57 -19.43 -4.94
C PRO A 89 -1.36 -18.91 -3.73
N ILE A 90 -1.76 -17.64 -3.77
CA ILE A 90 -2.64 -17.06 -2.74
C ILE A 90 -4.04 -17.67 -2.88
N ARG A 91 -4.52 -18.33 -1.82
CA ARG A 91 -5.86 -18.95 -1.75
C ARG A 91 -6.69 -18.45 -0.56
N ALA A 92 -6.04 -17.83 0.41
CA ALA A 92 -6.63 -17.30 1.64
C ALA A 92 -5.67 -16.27 2.24
N PRO A 93 -6.10 -15.48 3.23
CA PRO A 93 -5.22 -14.57 3.96
C PRO A 93 -4.03 -15.30 4.58
N ALA A 94 -2.81 -14.80 4.28
CA ALA A 94 -1.57 -15.38 4.81
C ALA A 94 -1.28 -14.87 6.22
N SER A 95 -0.78 -15.76 7.08
CA SER A 95 -0.25 -15.36 8.40
C SER A 95 0.97 -14.44 8.24
N GLY A 96 1.16 -13.51 9.20
CA GLY A 96 2.26 -12.55 9.13
C GLY A 96 2.01 -11.42 8.13
N THR A 97 0.76 -11.17 7.75
CA THR A 97 0.34 -10.01 6.96
C THR A 97 -0.23 -8.93 7.86
N GLY A 98 0.34 -7.73 7.80
CA GLY A 98 -0.24 -6.52 8.38
C GLY A 98 -1.11 -5.82 7.32
N LEU A 99 -2.35 -5.46 7.67
CA LEU A 99 -3.27 -4.82 6.75
C LEU A 99 -3.84 -3.54 7.35
N VAL A 100 -3.66 -2.43 6.65
CA VAL A 100 -4.27 -1.14 6.94
C VAL A 100 -5.28 -0.83 5.84
N PHE A 101 -6.54 -0.71 6.21
CA PHE A 101 -7.62 -0.33 5.30
C PHE A 101 -7.73 1.19 5.19
N GLN A 102 -8.40 1.67 4.16
CA GLN A 102 -8.73 3.09 3.98
C GLN A 102 -9.55 3.64 5.15
N ARG A 103 -10.43 2.83 5.73
CA ARG A 103 -11.09 3.10 7.01
C ARG A 103 -10.30 2.41 8.12
N ASP A 104 -10.29 3.00 9.31
CA ASP A 104 -9.51 2.52 10.46
C ASP A 104 -9.92 1.11 10.94
N VAL A 105 -11.19 0.73 10.78
CA VAL A 105 -11.75 -0.59 11.14
C VAL A 105 -11.33 -1.01 12.56
N LEU A 106 -11.37 -0.08 13.52
CA LEU A 106 -11.15 -0.38 14.92
C LEU A 106 -12.41 -0.97 15.55
N PHE A 107 -12.24 -1.80 16.57
CA PHE A 107 -13.34 -2.29 17.36
C PHE A 107 -13.72 -1.25 18.41
N ASP A 108 -14.91 -0.67 18.28
CA ASP A 108 -15.39 0.40 19.15
C ASP A 108 -15.50 -0.04 20.63
N TRP A 109 -15.79 -1.31 20.90
CA TRP A 109 -15.90 -1.88 22.25
C TRP A 109 -14.56 -2.24 22.90
N ARG A 110 -13.43 -1.94 22.25
CA ARG A 110 -12.07 -2.15 22.73
C ARG A 110 -11.34 -0.85 22.88
N THR A 111 -10.48 -0.76 23.89
CA THR A 111 -9.58 0.36 24.05
C THR A 111 -8.54 0.42 22.91
N VAL A 112 -7.81 1.52 22.83
CA VAL A 112 -6.74 1.71 21.85
C VAL A 112 -5.69 0.59 21.96
N ILE A 113 -5.20 0.31 23.18
CA ILE A 113 -4.18 -0.72 23.38
C ILE A 113 -4.71 -2.12 23.06
N GLU A 114 -5.96 -2.43 23.40
CA GLU A 114 -6.60 -3.71 23.07
C GLU A 114 -6.79 -3.87 21.56
N ASN A 115 -7.09 -2.79 20.82
CA ASN A 115 -7.12 -2.80 19.37
C ASN A 115 -5.74 -3.10 18.77
N VAL A 116 -4.67 -2.50 19.31
CA VAL A 116 -3.30 -2.74 18.84
C VAL A 116 -2.86 -4.17 19.12
N LEU A 117 -3.22 -4.73 20.26
CA LEU A 117 -2.85 -6.10 20.68
C LEU A 117 -3.71 -7.21 20.05
N LEU A 118 -4.79 -6.85 19.37
CA LEU A 118 -5.73 -7.80 18.75
C LEU A 118 -5.06 -8.91 17.89
N PRO A 119 -4.01 -8.67 17.08
CA PRO A 119 -3.38 -9.71 16.27
C PRO A 119 -2.85 -10.90 17.10
N PHE A 120 -2.41 -10.66 18.32
CA PHE A 120 -1.94 -11.73 19.22
C PHE A 120 -3.11 -12.57 19.73
N GLU A 121 -4.18 -11.94 20.18
CA GLU A 121 -5.39 -12.64 20.64
C GLU A 121 -6.01 -13.51 19.53
N MET A 122 -6.10 -12.98 18.32
CA MET A 122 -6.66 -13.72 17.18
C MET A 122 -5.87 -14.98 16.82
N ARG A 123 -4.59 -15.03 17.19
CA ARG A 123 -3.75 -16.25 17.05
C ARG A 123 -3.73 -17.13 18.30
N GLY A 124 -4.53 -16.80 19.30
CA GLY A 124 -4.57 -17.54 20.55
C GLY A 124 -3.37 -17.29 21.47
N ALA A 125 -2.58 -16.24 21.20
CA ALA A 125 -1.44 -15.85 22.04
C ALA A 125 -1.89 -14.84 23.12
N SER A 126 -1.22 -14.86 24.27
CA SER A 126 -1.46 -13.86 25.32
C SER A 126 -0.96 -12.47 24.87
N PRO A 127 -1.78 -11.41 24.97
CA PRO A 127 -1.35 -10.05 24.64
C PRO A 127 -0.39 -9.46 25.68
N LYS A 128 -0.41 -9.91 26.95
CA LYS A 128 0.35 -9.33 28.07
C LYS A 128 1.85 -9.15 27.82
N PRO A 129 2.58 -10.10 27.24
CA PRO A 129 4.02 -9.92 26.96
C PRO A 129 4.32 -8.80 25.94
N HIS A 130 3.30 -8.34 25.21
CA HIS A 130 3.44 -7.36 24.13
C HIS A 130 2.93 -5.95 24.51
N GLU A 131 2.40 -5.77 25.73
CA GLU A 131 1.82 -4.50 26.17
C GLU A 131 2.84 -3.35 26.20
N GLU A 132 4.04 -3.59 26.75
CA GLU A 132 5.09 -2.57 26.80
C GLU A 132 5.47 -2.09 25.39
N ARG A 133 5.64 -3.03 24.47
CA ARG A 133 5.90 -2.72 23.07
C ARG A 133 4.74 -1.98 22.42
N ALA A 134 3.49 -2.35 22.70
CA ALA A 134 2.32 -1.64 22.19
C ALA A 134 2.27 -0.19 22.69
N ARG A 135 2.59 0.05 23.96
CA ARG A 135 2.68 1.39 24.54
C ARG A 135 3.79 2.22 23.89
N ALA A 136 4.98 1.65 23.73
CA ALA A 136 6.11 2.30 23.05
C ALA A 136 5.76 2.64 21.59
N LEU A 137 5.13 1.73 20.87
CA LEU A 137 4.68 1.96 19.49
C LEU A 137 3.63 3.05 19.42
N LEU A 138 2.62 3.05 20.29
CA LEU A 138 1.62 4.12 20.37
C LEU A 138 2.24 5.48 20.65
N ALA A 139 3.21 5.55 21.58
CA ALA A 139 3.94 6.78 21.88
C ALA A 139 4.72 7.30 20.65
N SER A 140 5.41 6.42 19.89
CA SER A 140 6.14 6.83 18.68
C SER A 140 5.22 7.36 17.56
N TYR A 141 3.93 7.01 17.60
CA TYR A 141 2.89 7.56 16.71
C TYR A 141 2.09 8.71 17.33
N GLY A 142 2.60 9.33 18.42
CA GLY A 142 1.97 10.49 19.08
C GLY A 142 0.63 10.16 19.74
N LEU A 143 0.49 8.95 20.26
CA LEU A 143 -0.71 8.45 20.96
C LEU A 143 -0.41 8.16 22.44
N ASP A 144 0.64 8.78 22.99
CA ASP A 144 0.93 8.66 24.42
C ASP A 144 -0.22 9.27 25.26
N GLY A 145 -0.61 8.56 26.31
CA GLY A 145 -1.75 8.93 27.17
C GLY A 145 -3.13 8.56 26.59
N PHE A 146 -3.22 7.95 25.41
CA PHE A 146 -4.48 7.53 24.79
C PHE A 146 -4.71 6.00 24.83
N GLN A 147 -3.83 5.24 25.46
CA GLN A 147 -3.83 3.77 25.44
C GLN A 147 -5.14 3.16 25.94
N ASP A 148 -5.72 3.76 26.98
CA ASP A 148 -6.92 3.29 27.67
C ASP A 148 -8.22 3.98 27.15
N ARG A 149 -8.12 4.82 26.10
CA ARG A 149 -9.25 5.46 25.46
C ARG A 149 -9.90 4.52 24.45
N TYR A 150 -11.16 4.79 24.13
CA TYR A 150 -11.92 4.10 23.11
C TYR A 150 -11.85 4.83 21.76
N PRO A 151 -12.08 4.14 20.64
CA PRO A 151 -12.00 4.76 19.30
C PRO A 151 -12.88 6.00 19.11
N TRP A 152 -14.04 6.07 19.71
CA TRP A 152 -14.94 7.24 19.60
C TRP A 152 -14.42 8.48 20.35
N GLU A 153 -13.44 8.34 21.26
CA GLU A 153 -12.80 9.45 21.94
C GLU A 153 -11.64 10.07 21.11
N LEU A 154 -11.31 9.46 19.96
CA LEU A 154 -10.20 9.83 19.12
C LEU A 154 -10.63 10.60 17.87
N SER A 155 -9.77 11.52 17.39
CA SER A 155 -9.93 12.07 16.04
C SER A 155 -9.75 11.00 14.95
N GLY A 156 -10.23 11.26 13.73
CA GLY A 156 -10.06 10.33 12.61
C GLY A 156 -8.58 10.01 12.33
N GLY A 157 -7.71 11.01 12.42
CA GLY A 157 -6.27 10.81 12.25
C GLY A 157 -5.65 9.97 13.36
N MET A 158 -6.10 10.13 14.61
CA MET A 158 -5.63 9.30 15.72
C MET A 158 -6.07 7.84 15.54
N ARG A 159 -7.33 7.59 15.12
CA ARG A 159 -7.80 6.22 14.82
C ARG A 159 -6.98 5.57 13.72
N GLN A 160 -6.64 6.32 12.67
CA GLN A 160 -5.78 5.80 11.59
C GLN A 160 -4.40 5.41 12.09
N ARG A 161 -3.79 6.20 13.00
CA ARG A 161 -2.52 5.84 13.63
C ARG A 161 -2.63 4.56 14.47
N VAL A 162 -3.72 4.38 15.23
CA VAL A 162 -3.98 3.13 15.96
C VAL A 162 -4.08 1.93 15.00
N ALA A 163 -4.77 2.09 13.85
CA ALA A 163 -4.87 1.04 12.84
C ALA A 163 -3.50 0.67 12.24
N ILE A 164 -2.62 1.65 12.01
CA ILE A 164 -1.24 1.41 11.59
C ILE A 164 -0.48 0.65 12.68
N CYS A 165 -0.53 1.11 13.94
CA CYS A 165 0.11 0.42 15.07
C CYS A 165 -0.35 -1.05 15.17
N ARG A 166 -1.66 -1.32 15.04
CA ARG A 166 -2.21 -2.68 15.01
C ARG A 166 -1.64 -3.53 13.87
N ALA A 167 -1.46 -2.96 12.69
CA ALA A 167 -0.95 -3.69 11.54
C ALA A 167 0.53 -4.06 11.67
N VAL A 168 1.32 -3.27 12.41
CA VAL A 168 2.77 -3.43 12.49
C VAL A 168 3.28 -4.02 13.81
N ILE A 169 2.42 -4.12 14.83
CA ILE A 169 2.81 -4.56 16.18
C ILE A 169 3.51 -5.91 16.21
N ASP A 170 3.19 -6.80 15.30
CA ASP A 170 3.71 -8.17 15.25
C ASP A 170 4.81 -8.37 14.20
N HIS A 171 5.46 -7.31 13.74
CA HIS A 171 6.50 -7.35 12.71
C HIS A 171 6.08 -8.18 11.49
N PRO A 172 5.04 -7.78 10.76
CA PRO A 172 4.58 -8.52 9.60
C PRO A 172 5.69 -8.59 8.55
N ARG A 173 5.80 -9.75 7.88
CA ARG A 173 6.68 -9.89 6.71
C ARG A 173 6.10 -9.23 5.46
N LEU A 174 4.78 -9.08 5.41
CA LEU A 174 4.04 -8.40 4.35
C LEU A 174 3.16 -7.30 4.95
N LEU A 175 3.33 -6.06 4.48
CA LEU A 175 2.57 -4.91 4.93
C LEU A 175 1.76 -4.33 3.77
N LEU A 176 0.44 -4.39 3.88
CA LEU A 176 -0.50 -3.93 2.87
C LEU A 176 -1.25 -2.71 3.39
N MET A 177 -1.24 -1.61 2.64
CA MET A 177 -1.82 -0.35 3.08
C MET A 177 -2.66 0.28 1.96
N ASP A 178 -3.96 0.46 2.22
CA ASP A 178 -4.92 1.07 1.29
C ASP A 178 -5.21 2.51 1.71
N GLU A 179 -4.57 3.47 1.05
CA GLU A 179 -4.71 4.92 1.29
C GLU A 179 -4.63 5.32 2.79
N PRO A 180 -3.62 4.88 3.56
CA PRO A 180 -3.60 5.02 5.01
C PRO A 180 -3.54 6.47 5.50
N PHE A 181 -3.21 7.42 4.63
CA PHE A 181 -3.03 8.83 4.98
C PHE A 181 -4.09 9.75 4.36
N ALA A 182 -5.12 9.20 3.68
CA ALA A 182 -6.09 9.99 2.91
C ALA A 182 -6.89 11.00 3.77
N ALA A 183 -7.18 10.65 5.03
CA ALA A 183 -7.99 11.46 5.93
C ALA A 183 -7.18 12.39 6.85
N LEU A 184 -5.86 12.55 6.60
CA LEU A 184 -4.96 13.28 7.48
C LEU A 184 -4.66 14.69 6.94
N ASP A 185 -4.46 15.65 7.84
CA ASP A 185 -3.88 16.95 7.52
C ASP A 185 -2.41 16.83 7.06
N ALA A 186 -1.88 17.88 6.44
CA ALA A 186 -0.56 17.86 5.83
C ALA A 186 0.58 17.59 6.83
N PHE A 187 0.53 18.21 8.02
CA PHE A 187 1.58 18.04 9.03
C PHE A 187 1.59 16.63 9.59
N THR A 188 0.42 16.14 10.02
CA THR A 188 0.25 14.76 10.51
C THR A 188 0.69 13.73 9.47
N ARG A 189 0.39 13.98 8.20
CA ARG A 189 0.79 13.11 7.08
C ARG A 189 2.30 13.05 6.91
N ASP A 190 2.99 14.18 7.05
CA ASP A 190 4.44 14.25 6.94
C ASP A 190 5.13 13.50 8.09
N ASP A 191 4.66 13.67 9.32
CA ASP A 191 5.15 12.94 10.47
C ASP A 191 4.97 11.42 10.30
N LEU A 192 3.81 10.99 9.79
CA LEU A 192 3.54 9.57 9.57
C LEU A 192 4.32 8.99 8.39
N ASN A 193 4.62 9.76 7.36
CA ASN A 193 5.53 9.33 6.29
C ASN A 193 6.92 9.02 6.86
N LEU A 194 7.45 9.89 7.75
CA LEU A 194 8.73 9.66 8.42
C LEU A 194 8.67 8.44 9.33
N ALA A 195 7.64 8.32 10.16
CA ALA A 195 7.48 7.21 11.09
C ALA A 195 7.34 5.86 10.35
N LEU A 196 6.55 5.82 9.26
CA LEU A 196 6.39 4.63 8.44
C LEU A 196 7.70 4.25 7.74
N GLN A 197 8.43 5.23 7.20
CA GLN A 197 9.74 4.98 6.61
C GLN A 197 10.71 4.38 7.64
N GLN A 198 10.77 4.96 8.85
CA GLN A 198 11.65 4.47 9.91
C GLN A 198 11.32 3.03 10.30
N LEU A 199 10.04 2.74 10.54
CA LEU A 199 9.57 1.40 10.85
C LEU A 199 9.93 0.39 9.76
N TRP A 200 9.72 0.77 8.49
CA TRP A 200 10.05 -0.10 7.37
C TRP A 200 11.56 -0.33 7.25
N LEU A 201 12.40 0.69 7.52
CA LEU A 201 13.87 0.54 7.52
C LEU A 201 14.35 -0.43 8.60
N GLU A 202 13.68 -0.47 9.75
CA GLU A 202 14.00 -1.38 10.86
C GLU A 202 13.62 -2.83 10.55
N HIS A 203 12.50 -3.05 9.89
CA HIS A 203 11.94 -4.40 9.73
C HIS A 203 12.06 -4.98 8.32
N ARG A 204 12.23 -4.14 7.32
CA ARG A 204 12.37 -4.53 5.90
C ARG A 204 11.26 -5.47 5.41
N ALA A 205 10.05 -5.27 5.92
CA ALA A 205 8.88 -5.98 5.41
C ALA A 205 8.66 -5.67 3.92
N THR A 206 8.20 -6.65 3.14
CA THR A 206 7.67 -6.38 1.81
C THR A 206 6.41 -5.52 1.97
N ALA A 207 6.36 -4.34 1.34
CA ALA A 207 5.26 -3.41 1.51
C ALA A 207 4.58 -3.06 0.18
N VAL A 208 3.24 -3.11 0.16
CA VAL A 208 2.41 -2.59 -0.93
C VAL A 208 1.56 -1.44 -0.38
N PHE A 209 1.79 -0.25 -0.91
CA PHE A 209 1.22 1.00 -0.44
C PHE A 209 0.38 1.65 -1.54
N VAL A 210 -0.91 1.68 -1.34
CA VAL A 210 -1.84 2.36 -2.25
C VAL A 210 -1.99 3.81 -1.82
N THR A 211 -1.78 4.74 -2.73
CA THR A 211 -2.01 6.17 -2.50
C THR A 211 -2.45 6.88 -3.79
N HIS A 212 -3.12 8.02 -3.64
CA HIS A 212 -3.38 8.96 -4.73
C HIS A 212 -2.36 10.12 -4.75
N SER A 213 -1.46 10.18 -3.77
CA SER A 213 -0.41 11.19 -3.68
C SER A 213 0.89 10.71 -4.34
N ILE A 214 1.25 11.36 -5.46
CA ILE A 214 2.52 11.09 -6.15
C ILE A 214 3.71 11.33 -5.23
N GLN A 215 3.64 12.38 -4.39
CA GLN A 215 4.73 12.71 -3.47
C GLN A 215 4.94 11.62 -2.40
N GLU A 216 3.87 11.08 -1.83
CA GLU A 216 3.96 9.96 -0.88
C GLU A 216 4.56 8.72 -1.55
N ALA A 217 4.09 8.40 -2.77
CA ALA A 217 4.57 7.24 -3.51
C ALA A 217 6.07 7.32 -3.80
N VAL A 218 6.57 8.49 -4.21
CA VAL A 218 8.01 8.71 -4.45
C VAL A 218 8.79 8.77 -3.14
N PHE A 219 8.21 9.35 -2.08
CA PHE A 219 8.87 9.46 -0.79
C PHE A 219 9.09 8.10 -0.12
N LEU A 220 8.08 7.21 -0.15
CA LEU A 220 8.12 5.92 0.52
C LEU A 220 8.61 4.77 -0.38
N GLY A 221 8.31 4.81 -1.68
CA GLY A 221 8.56 3.68 -2.58
C GLY A 221 10.03 3.44 -2.91
N ASN A 222 10.41 2.18 -3.10
CA ASN A 222 11.54 1.77 -3.91
C ASN A 222 11.13 1.74 -5.38
N ARG A 223 9.85 1.41 -5.62
CA ARG A 223 9.21 1.42 -6.94
C ARG A 223 7.84 2.06 -6.87
N VAL A 224 7.46 2.73 -7.94
CA VAL A 224 6.10 3.24 -8.13
C VAL A 224 5.48 2.55 -9.35
N VAL A 225 4.41 1.82 -9.12
CA VAL A 225 3.58 1.20 -10.15
C VAL A 225 2.46 2.17 -10.50
N VAL A 226 2.47 2.68 -11.73
CA VAL A 226 1.47 3.60 -12.25
C VAL A 226 0.36 2.82 -12.92
N MET A 227 -0.88 2.99 -12.45
CA MET A 227 -2.05 2.28 -12.96
C MET A 227 -2.97 3.22 -13.75
N GLY A 228 -3.50 2.72 -14.86
CA GLY A 228 -4.49 3.36 -15.71
C GLY A 228 -5.92 2.89 -15.43
N ARG A 229 -6.91 3.52 -16.10
CA ARG A 229 -8.34 3.18 -16.00
C ARG A 229 -8.84 2.27 -17.12
N GLY A 230 -9.93 1.61 -16.84
CA GLY A 230 -10.97 1.07 -17.65
C GLY A 230 -10.66 -0.06 -18.64
N PRO A 231 -10.38 -1.28 -18.22
CA PRO A 231 -10.08 -1.80 -16.89
C PRO A 231 -8.70 -1.37 -16.40
N GLY A 232 -8.46 -1.51 -15.06
CA GLY A 232 -7.17 -1.16 -14.46
C GLY A 232 -6.04 -2.00 -15.05
N ARG A 233 -4.94 -1.33 -15.45
CA ARG A 233 -3.73 -1.95 -16.01
C ARG A 233 -2.50 -1.28 -15.46
N VAL A 234 -1.40 -2.00 -15.41
CA VAL A 234 -0.08 -1.41 -15.17
C VAL A 234 0.35 -0.69 -16.44
N ILE A 235 0.63 0.61 -16.31
CA ILE A 235 1.06 1.46 -17.43
C ILE A 235 2.57 1.61 -17.45
N GLU A 236 3.15 1.87 -16.28
CA GLU A 236 4.59 2.05 -16.13
C GLU A 236 5.02 1.68 -14.73
N ILE A 237 6.21 1.12 -14.59
CA ILE A 237 6.89 0.88 -13.31
C ILE A 237 8.13 1.76 -13.28
N ILE A 238 8.24 2.57 -12.23
CA ILE A 238 9.30 3.56 -12.08
C ILE A 238 10.11 3.22 -10.83
N ASP A 239 11.39 2.90 -11.01
CA ASP A 239 12.32 2.71 -9.91
C ASP A 239 12.67 4.07 -9.28
N ILE A 240 12.73 4.12 -7.96
CA ILE A 240 12.99 5.33 -7.18
C ILE A 240 14.39 5.22 -6.57
N ASP A 241 15.37 5.68 -7.32
CA ASP A 241 16.78 5.69 -6.90
C ASP A 241 17.10 6.96 -6.08
N LEU A 242 16.50 7.02 -4.89
CA LEU A 242 16.77 8.06 -3.90
C LEU A 242 17.29 7.41 -2.63
N PRO A 243 18.42 7.91 -2.05
CA PRO A 243 19.01 7.33 -0.86
C PRO A 243 18.04 7.34 0.34
N ARG A 244 18.22 6.40 1.24
CA ARG A 244 17.47 6.30 2.50
C ARG A 244 18.41 6.42 3.70
N PRO A 245 17.96 6.92 4.86
CA PRO A 245 16.63 7.49 5.13
C PRO A 245 16.38 8.78 4.36
N ARG A 246 15.14 9.02 3.92
CA ARG A 246 14.73 10.23 3.21
C ARG A 246 14.18 11.24 4.22
N PRO A 247 14.84 12.38 4.47
CA PRO A 247 14.26 13.48 5.22
C PRO A 247 13.18 14.19 4.37
N LEU A 248 12.28 14.97 4.98
CA LEU A 248 11.26 15.72 4.23
C LEU A 248 11.87 16.67 3.19
N SER A 249 13.07 17.20 3.44
CA SER A 249 13.81 18.06 2.51
C SER A 249 14.18 17.35 1.20
N VAL A 250 14.13 16.01 1.12
CA VAL A 250 14.33 15.28 -0.15
C VAL A 250 13.36 15.76 -1.23
N ARG A 251 12.17 16.26 -0.83
CA ARG A 251 11.15 16.78 -1.75
C ARG A 251 11.57 18.04 -2.49
N GLU A 252 12.58 18.75 -1.99
CA GLU A 252 13.15 19.95 -2.60
C GLU A 252 14.23 19.62 -3.65
N LEU A 253 14.70 18.38 -3.68
CA LEU A 253 15.72 17.94 -4.62
C LEU A 253 15.18 17.86 -6.05
N PRO A 254 15.98 18.32 -7.05
CA PRO A 254 15.61 18.20 -8.47
C PRO A 254 15.25 16.78 -8.89
N GLN A 255 15.95 15.77 -8.37
CA GLN A 255 15.70 14.35 -8.65
C GLN A 255 14.30 13.92 -8.18
N PHE A 256 13.88 14.31 -6.98
CA PHE A 256 12.53 14.03 -6.48
C PHE A 256 11.45 14.68 -7.35
N THR A 257 11.67 15.95 -7.70
CA THR A 257 10.75 16.69 -8.56
C THR A 257 10.65 16.06 -9.94
N ALA A 258 11.77 15.62 -10.52
CA ALA A 258 11.82 14.94 -11.83
C ALA A 258 11.02 13.62 -11.81
N LEU A 259 11.15 12.81 -10.75
CA LEU A 259 10.38 11.57 -10.57
C LEU A 259 8.87 11.85 -10.46
N CYS A 260 8.49 12.86 -9.67
CA CYS A 260 7.09 13.27 -9.56
C CYS A 260 6.54 13.78 -10.92
N SER A 261 7.33 14.52 -11.68
CA SER A 261 6.96 15.02 -13.01
C SER A 261 6.79 13.88 -14.00
N ARG A 262 7.70 12.90 -14.01
CA ARG A 262 7.57 11.70 -14.86
C ARG A 262 6.24 10.96 -14.61
N ILE A 263 5.85 10.78 -13.34
CA ILE A 263 4.57 10.14 -13.00
C ILE A 263 3.39 10.98 -13.49
N ARG A 264 3.44 12.33 -13.38
CA ARG A 264 2.39 13.22 -13.90
C ARG A 264 2.29 13.13 -15.41
N GLU A 265 3.40 13.14 -16.14
CA GLU A 265 3.44 12.99 -17.60
C GLU A 265 2.77 11.69 -18.06
N VAL A 266 2.93 10.58 -17.31
CA VAL A 266 2.20 9.33 -17.60
C VAL A 266 0.69 9.57 -17.48
N PHE A 267 0.22 10.23 -16.44
CA PHE A 267 -1.21 10.53 -16.28
C PHE A 267 -1.74 11.52 -17.33
N GLU A 268 -0.96 12.50 -17.74
CA GLU A 268 -1.31 13.44 -18.82
C GLU A 268 -1.45 12.72 -20.16
N ARG A 269 -0.48 11.84 -20.51
CA ARG A 269 -0.55 11.01 -21.73
C ARG A 269 -1.81 10.12 -21.77
N LEU A 270 -2.31 9.70 -20.61
CA LEU A 270 -3.54 8.91 -20.48
C LEU A 270 -4.82 9.79 -20.47
N GLY A 271 -4.70 11.11 -20.56
CA GLY A 271 -5.84 12.03 -20.45
C GLY A 271 -6.50 12.05 -19.07
N LEU A 272 -5.79 11.60 -18.03
CA LEU A 272 -6.27 11.50 -16.65
C LEU A 272 -6.00 12.77 -15.84
N MET A 273 -5.10 13.60 -16.32
CA MET A 273 -4.81 14.94 -15.82
C MET A 273 -4.77 15.91 -17.00
N GLN A 274 -5.33 17.11 -16.84
CA GLN A 274 -5.18 18.16 -17.84
C GLN A 274 -3.82 18.84 -17.64
N SER A 275 -3.01 18.92 -18.69
CA SER A 275 -1.87 19.82 -18.72
C SER A 275 -2.41 21.24 -18.61
N LYS A 276 -2.08 21.98 -17.55
CA LYS A 276 -2.31 23.42 -17.54
C LYS A 276 -1.35 24.03 -18.55
N ALA A 277 -1.93 24.54 -19.65
CA ALA A 277 -1.22 25.42 -20.59
C ALA A 277 -0.70 26.66 -19.87
#